data_b8013472380cdc3adb6219f483716401
#
_entry.id   b8013472380cdc3adb6219f483716401
#
_cell.length_a   1.000
_cell.length_b   1.000
_cell.length_c   1.000
_cell.angle_alpha   90.00
_cell.angle_beta   90.00
_cell.angle_gamma   90.00
#
_symmetry.space_group_name_H-M   'P 1'
#
loop_
_entity.id
_entity.type
_entity.pdbx_description
1 polymer ?
#
loop_
_entity_poly.entity_id
_entity_poly.type
_entity_poly.pdbx_seq_one_letter_code
_entity_poly.pdbx_strand_id
1 'polypeptide(L)'
;TELGKTVGAAPAMIRLDASHGFAVATFLRQATESGLPIDLRYRNSTDAVAALSRGESDLAGFHVPTGEFEAPSAERFGKWLDARSHRLIHLAYRTQGLFVNPGNPLGIHSLSDLSRADVRFVNRQVGSGTRMLLELMLSQFEINPATINGFENTEFTHSAVAAFIASGMADVGFGVQTAAERFKLDFIPLARERYFFAVNAESLDQPGMRQVIDVVRSNSFRDAVHQLAGYDATDTGEILTLSQAFNAAPRKQAA
;
A
#
# COMPACT_ATOMS: atom_id res chain seq x y z
N THR A 1 -47.58 9.58 27.70
CA THR A 1 -46.76 10.07 26.59
C THR A 1 -45.41 9.37 26.63
N GLU A 2 -45.33 8.23 25.93
CA GLU A 2 -44.09 7.44 25.79
C GLU A 2 -43.22 8.12 24.73
N LEU A 3 -42.06 8.61 25.17
CA LEU A 3 -40.96 8.95 24.26
C LEU A 3 -40.31 7.65 23.81
N GLY A 4 -40.67 7.19 22.61
CA GLY A 4 -39.95 6.15 21.93
C GLY A 4 -38.53 6.62 21.61
N LYS A 5 -37.56 6.21 22.43
CA LYS A 5 -36.15 6.24 22.04
C LYS A 5 -35.99 5.26 20.90
N THR A 6 -35.88 5.73 19.67
CA THR A 6 -35.30 4.97 18.56
C THR A 6 -33.88 4.62 18.97
N VAL A 7 -33.69 3.37 19.39
CA VAL A 7 -32.37 2.78 19.52
C VAL A 7 -31.80 2.73 18.10
N GLY A 8 -30.95 3.67 17.78
CA GLY A 8 -30.23 3.65 16.50
C GLY A 8 -29.51 2.33 16.42
N ALA A 9 -29.72 1.59 15.34
CA ALA A 9 -28.95 0.37 15.09
C ALA A 9 -27.47 0.70 15.20
N ALA A 10 -26.71 -0.12 15.93
CA ALA A 10 -25.26 0.04 16.01
C ALA A 10 -24.69 0.08 14.58
N PRO A 11 -23.74 0.96 14.28
CA PRO A 11 -23.16 1.04 12.95
C PRO A 11 -22.62 -0.33 12.56
N ALA A 12 -22.94 -0.78 11.34
CA ALA A 12 -22.46 -2.06 10.84
C ALA A 12 -20.92 -2.03 10.80
N MET A 13 -20.29 -3.08 11.34
CA MET A 13 -18.84 -3.24 11.32
C MET A 13 -18.35 -3.39 9.89
N ILE A 14 -17.35 -2.61 9.49
CA ILE A 14 -16.70 -2.67 8.18
C ILE A 14 -15.54 -3.66 8.25
N ARG A 15 -15.57 -4.69 7.41
CA ARG A 15 -14.49 -5.67 7.28
C ARG A 15 -13.45 -5.14 6.28
N LEU A 16 -12.25 -4.87 6.76
CA LEU A 16 -11.13 -4.36 5.96
C LEU A 16 -10.01 -5.40 5.91
N ASP A 17 -9.69 -5.87 4.72
CA ASP A 17 -8.48 -6.64 4.47
C ASP A 17 -7.42 -5.71 3.85
N ALA A 18 -6.25 -5.59 4.46
CA ALA A 18 -5.20 -4.70 4.00
C ALA A 18 -3.81 -5.15 4.46
N SER A 19 -2.78 -4.78 3.74
CA SER A 19 -1.40 -4.94 4.21
C SER A 19 -1.04 -3.92 5.28
N HIS A 20 -0.01 -4.22 6.07
CA HIS A 20 0.55 -3.25 7.00
C HIS A 20 1.02 -2.00 6.26
N GLY A 21 0.56 -0.82 6.68
CA GLY A 21 0.92 0.45 6.07
C GLY A 21 0.57 1.63 6.96
N PHE A 22 1.35 2.71 6.84
CA PHE A 22 1.19 3.89 7.70
C PHE A 22 -0.10 4.66 7.42
N ALA A 23 -0.53 4.78 6.16
CA ALA A 23 -1.80 5.40 5.82
C ALA A 23 -3.00 4.58 6.32
N VAL A 24 -2.92 3.24 6.26
CA VAL A 24 -3.95 2.34 6.84
C VAL A 24 -4.02 2.51 8.34
N ALA A 25 -2.89 2.56 9.05
CA ALA A 25 -2.85 2.80 10.49
C ALA A 25 -3.46 4.17 10.86
N THR A 26 -3.19 5.19 10.07
CA THR A 26 -3.79 6.52 10.22
C THR A 26 -5.30 6.49 10.02
N PHE A 27 -5.77 5.80 8.97
CA PHE A 27 -7.20 5.60 8.72
C PHE A 27 -7.90 4.90 9.89
N LEU A 28 -7.33 3.81 10.39
CA LEU A 28 -7.91 3.05 11.52
C LEU A 28 -8.06 3.91 12.78
N ARG A 29 -7.04 4.69 13.11
CA ARG A 29 -7.10 5.59 14.26
C ARG A 29 -8.25 6.58 14.11
N GLN A 30 -8.38 7.24 12.97
CA GLN A 30 -9.43 8.24 12.74
C GLN A 30 -10.83 7.61 12.60
N ALA A 31 -10.94 6.42 12.01
CA ALA A 31 -12.18 5.66 12.01
C ALA A 31 -12.65 5.35 13.43
N THR A 32 -11.74 4.90 14.30
CA THR A 32 -12.04 4.66 15.71
C THR A 32 -12.47 5.93 16.45
N GLU A 33 -11.76 7.04 16.23
CA GLU A 33 -12.09 8.35 16.81
C GLU A 33 -13.46 8.87 16.35
N SER A 34 -13.88 8.55 15.13
CA SER A 34 -15.21 8.89 14.58
C SER A 34 -16.32 7.88 14.93
N GLY A 35 -16.01 6.85 15.69
CA GLY A 35 -16.98 5.81 16.10
C GLY A 35 -17.34 4.82 15.00
N LEU A 36 -16.54 4.73 13.93
CA LEU A 36 -16.71 3.74 12.87
C LEU A 36 -15.99 2.44 13.24
N PRO A 37 -16.70 1.33 13.50
CA PRO A 37 -16.07 0.06 13.83
C PRO A 37 -15.47 -0.58 12.58
N ILE A 38 -14.18 -0.88 12.63
CA ILE A 38 -13.43 -1.57 11.56
C ILE A 38 -12.91 -2.90 12.10
N ASP A 39 -13.27 -3.99 11.43
CA ASP A 39 -12.63 -5.30 11.61
C ASP A 39 -11.50 -5.44 10.59
N LEU A 40 -10.26 -5.18 11.05
CA LEU A 40 -9.08 -5.25 10.21
C LEU A 40 -8.45 -6.65 10.25
N ARG A 41 -8.23 -7.23 9.07
CA ARG A 41 -7.41 -8.41 8.87
C ARG A 41 -6.21 -8.06 8.01
N TYR A 42 -5.02 -8.35 8.52
CA TYR A 42 -3.80 -8.13 7.76
C TYR A 42 -3.61 -9.22 6.70
N ARG A 43 -3.60 -8.79 5.44
CA ARG A 43 -3.35 -9.64 4.27
C ARG A 43 -2.47 -8.89 3.27
N ASN A 44 -1.74 -9.61 2.42
CA ASN A 44 -1.08 -8.97 1.28
C ASN A 44 -2.11 -8.42 0.29
N SER A 45 -1.68 -7.54 -0.61
CA SER A 45 -2.58 -6.86 -1.56
C SER A 45 -3.40 -7.83 -2.42
N THR A 46 -2.79 -8.91 -2.88
CA THR A 46 -3.46 -9.90 -3.73
C THR A 46 -4.56 -10.63 -2.97
N ASP A 47 -4.26 -11.12 -1.77
CA ASP A 47 -5.21 -11.85 -0.92
C ASP A 47 -6.34 -10.93 -0.43
N ALA A 48 -6.05 -9.64 -0.15
CA ALA A 48 -7.06 -8.67 0.23
C ALA A 48 -8.08 -8.45 -0.89
N VAL A 49 -7.62 -8.22 -2.12
CA VAL A 49 -8.49 -8.03 -3.28
C VAL A 49 -9.27 -9.30 -3.63
N ALA A 50 -8.63 -10.46 -3.52
CA ALA A 50 -9.30 -11.76 -3.72
C ALA A 50 -10.41 -11.98 -2.67
N ALA A 51 -10.19 -11.60 -1.41
CA ALA A 51 -11.20 -11.69 -0.35
C ALA A 51 -12.40 -10.78 -0.63
N LEU A 52 -12.18 -9.55 -1.11
CA LEU A 52 -13.26 -8.67 -1.53
C LEU A 52 -14.11 -9.31 -2.64
N SER A 53 -13.47 -9.88 -3.67
CA SER A 53 -14.20 -10.51 -4.79
C SER A 53 -15.05 -11.72 -4.38
N ARG A 54 -14.72 -12.36 -3.26
CA ARG A 54 -15.51 -13.46 -2.66
C ARG A 54 -16.54 -12.98 -1.64
N GLY A 55 -16.66 -11.67 -1.39
CA GLY A 55 -17.56 -11.12 -0.37
C GLY A 55 -17.11 -11.38 1.09
N GLU A 56 -15.86 -11.76 1.30
CA GLU A 56 -15.29 -11.98 2.64
C GLU A 56 -14.90 -10.70 3.35
N SER A 57 -14.71 -9.59 2.62
CA SER A 57 -14.44 -8.25 3.12
C SER A 57 -15.30 -7.20 2.41
N ASP A 58 -15.44 -6.03 3.02
CA ASP A 58 -16.16 -4.89 2.48
C ASP A 58 -15.22 -3.89 1.80
N LEU A 59 -13.97 -3.86 2.27
CA LEU A 59 -12.87 -3.07 1.72
C LEU A 59 -11.63 -3.93 1.54
N ALA A 60 -10.89 -3.71 0.47
CA ALA A 60 -9.58 -4.30 0.23
C ALA A 60 -8.53 -3.23 -0.02
N GLY A 61 -7.53 -3.15 0.87
CA GLY A 61 -6.39 -2.26 0.72
C GLY A 61 -5.31 -2.87 -0.15
N PHE A 62 -4.95 -2.18 -1.23
CA PHE A 62 -3.89 -2.61 -2.13
C PHE A 62 -3.18 -1.40 -2.76
N HIS A 63 -2.00 -1.62 -3.28
CA HIS A 63 -1.21 -0.57 -3.91
C HIS A 63 -0.75 -0.97 -5.30
N VAL A 64 -0.60 0.04 -6.14
CA VAL A 64 -0.16 -0.08 -7.53
C VAL A 64 0.92 0.96 -7.78
N PRO A 65 2.09 0.58 -8.29
CA PRO A 65 3.11 1.53 -8.67
C PRO A 65 2.58 2.42 -9.81
N THR A 66 3.10 3.65 -9.89
CA THR A 66 2.83 4.56 -11.02
C THR A 66 3.89 4.37 -12.12
N GLY A 67 3.58 4.85 -13.33
CA GLY A 67 4.51 4.78 -14.44
C GLY A 67 4.57 3.41 -15.13
N GLU A 68 5.75 2.99 -15.51
CA GLU A 68 5.97 1.79 -16.32
C GLU A 68 5.55 0.47 -15.66
N PHE A 69 5.52 0.42 -14.32
CA PHE A 69 5.09 -0.75 -13.54
C PHE A 69 3.59 -0.78 -13.27
N GLU A 70 2.83 0.26 -13.64
CA GLU A 70 1.39 0.34 -13.39
C GLU A 70 0.62 -0.76 -14.11
N ALA A 71 0.80 -0.89 -15.43
CA ALA A 71 0.05 -1.82 -16.24
C ALA A 71 0.24 -3.29 -15.83
N PRO A 72 1.47 -3.82 -15.62
CA PRO A 72 1.67 -5.19 -15.16
C PRO A 72 1.07 -5.44 -13.78
N SER A 73 1.10 -4.44 -12.90
CA SER A 73 0.54 -4.55 -11.54
C SER A 73 -0.99 -4.51 -11.57
N ALA A 74 -1.58 -3.62 -12.35
CA ALA A 74 -3.03 -3.50 -12.51
C ALA A 74 -3.62 -4.77 -13.15
N GLU A 75 -2.97 -5.35 -14.15
CA GLU A 75 -3.39 -6.61 -14.79
C GLU A 75 -3.51 -7.76 -13.78
N ARG A 76 -2.59 -7.82 -12.81
CA ARG A 76 -2.63 -8.85 -11.75
C ARG A 76 -3.93 -8.77 -10.96
N PHE A 77 -4.39 -7.56 -10.61
CA PHE A 77 -5.64 -7.37 -9.85
C PHE A 77 -6.90 -7.54 -10.71
N GLY A 78 -6.80 -7.44 -12.04
CA GLY A 78 -7.88 -7.65 -12.99
C GLY A 78 -8.50 -9.07 -12.94
N LYS A 79 -7.86 -10.02 -12.26
CA LYS A 79 -8.42 -11.35 -12.00
C LYS A 79 -9.59 -11.31 -11.02
N TRP A 80 -9.66 -10.33 -10.14
CA TRP A 80 -10.63 -10.20 -9.06
C TRP A 80 -11.43 -8.90 -9.13
N LEU A 81 -10.88 -7.84 -9.72
CA LEU A 81 -11.55 -6.55 -9.85
C LEU A 81 -12.26 -6.47 -11.19
N ASP A 82 -13.56 -6.24 -11.15
CA ASP A 82 -14.42 -6.03 -12.30
C ASP A 82 -14.81 -4.55 -12.43
N ALA A 83 -14.71 -3.98 -13.63
CA ALA A 83 -14.94 -2.55 -13.87
C ALA A 83 -16.39 -2.11 -13.61
N ARG A 84 -17.36 -3.01 -13.69
CA ARG A 84 -18.77 -2.71 -13.42
C ARG A 84 -19.08 -2.75 -11.94
N SER A 85 -18.52 -3.78 -11.26
CA SER A 85 -18.88 -4.12 -9.88
C SER A 85 -18.03 -3.42 -8.83
N HIS A 86 -16.84 -2.93 -9.18
CA HIS A 86 -15.91 -2.34 -8.20
C HIS A 86 -15.61 -0.87 -8.47
N ARG A 87 -15.28 -0.17 -7.38
CA ARG A 87 -14.72 1.19 -7.38
C ARG A 87 -13.49 1.23 -6.50
N LEU A 88 -12.64 2.22 -6.75
CA LEU A 88 -11.42 2.45 -6.00
C LEU A 88 -11.51 3.79 -5.27
N ILE A 89 -11.32 3.78 -3.95
CA ILE A 89 -11.17 4.98 -3.14
C ILE A 89 -9.67 5.24 -3.01
N HIS A 90 -9.19 6.35 -3.54
CA HIS A 90 -7.78 6.71 -3.45
C HIS A 90 -7.44 7.11 -2.02
N LEU A 91 -6.49 6.41 -1.41
CA LEU A 91 -6.09 6.66 -0.02
C LEU A 91 -4.90 7.61 0.06
N ALA A 92 -3.83 7.34 -0.68
CA ALA A 92 -2.63 8.17 -0.71
C ALA A 92 -1.69 7.75 -1.84
N TYR A 93 -0.79 8.66 -2.24
CA TYR A 93 0.47 8.30 -2.88
C TYR A 93 1.52 8.02 -1.82
N ARG A 94 2.49 7.18 -2.15
CA ARG A 94 3.66 6.94 -1.31
C ARG A 94 4.90 6.66 -2.15
N THR A 95 6.08 6.94 -1.58
CA THR A 95 7.36 6.69 -2.23
C THR A 95 8.03 5.47 -1.59
N GLN A 96 8.48 4.55 -2.44
CA GLN A 96 9.32 3.41 -2.07
C GLN A 96 10.74 3.60 -2.60
N GLY A 97 11.71 3.07 -1.88
CA GLY A 97 13.11 3.20 -2.22
C GLY A 97 14.01 2.37 -1.30
N LEU A 98 15.30 2.61 -1.42
CA LEU A 98 16.30 1.91 -0.62
C LEU A 98 16.50 2.62 0.72
N PHE A 99 16.59 1.83 1.79
CA PHE A 99 17.03 2.24 3.12
C PHE A 99 18.51 1.96 3.24
N VAL A 100 19.30 2.93 3.66
CA VAL A 100 20.72 2.77 3.92
C VAL A 100 21.10 3.42 5.26
N ASN A 101 22.19 3.00 5.85
CA ASN A 101 22.70 3.61 7.07
C ASN A 101 23.02 5.11 6.85
N PRO A 102 22.93 5.95 7.91
CA PRO A 102 23.20 7.38 7.81
C PRO A 102 24.56 7.66 7.16
N GLY A 103 24.55 8.62 6.22
CA GLY A 103 25.73 8.98 5.43
C GLY A 103 26.03 8.02 4.29
N ASN A 104 25.21 6.98 4.08
CA ASN A 104 25.36 6.01 3.00
C ASN A 104 26.79 5.49 2.87
N PRO A 105 27.35 4.81 3.90
CA PRO A 105 28.79 4.49 3.98
C PRO A 105 29.27 3.57 2.86
N LEU A 106 28.37 2.78 2.25
CA LEU A 106 28.72 1.89 1.13
C LEU A 106 28.50 2.53 -0.25
N GLY A 107 28.00 3.79 -0.31
CA GLY A 107 27.76 4.47 -1.57
C GLY A 107 26.73 3.74 -2.46
N ILE A 108 25.60 3.33 -1.89
CA ILE A 108 24.50 2.69 -2.62
C ILE A 108 23.71 3.81 -3.32
N HIS A 109 23.53 3.71 -4.65
CA HIS A 109 22.82 4.72 -5.44
C HIS A 109 21.73 4.13 -6.33
N SER A 110 21.78 2.84 -6.60
CA SER A 110 20.86 2.17 -7.51
C SER A 110 20.63 0.71 -7.12
N LEU A 111 19.65 0.06 -7.79
CA LEU A 111 19.39 -1.36 -7.60
C LEU A 111 20.58 -2.25 -8.00
N SER A 112 21.42 -1.78 -8.96
CA SER A 112 22.59 -2.55 -9.38
C SER A 112 23.61 -2.72 -8.26
N ASP A 113 23.66 -1.78 -7.30
CA ASP A 113 24.57 -1.88 -6.15
C ASP A 113 24.22 -3.02 -5.21
N LEU A 114 22.98 -3.53 -5.24
CA LEU A 114 22.55 -4.66 -4.42
C LEU A 114 23.30 -5.95 -4.74
N SER A 115 23.83 -6.10 -5.96
CA SER A 115 24.58 -7.27 -6.39
C SER A 115 26.06 -7.25 -5.98
N ARG A 116 26.52 -6.19 -5.32
CA ARG A 116 27.91 -6.11 -4.82
C ARG A 116 28.13 -7.08 -3.67
N ALA A 117 29.28 -7.73 -3.66
CA ALA A 117 29.63 -8.75 -2.65
C ALA A 117 29.75 -8.19 -1.21
N ASP A 118 30.07 -6.89 -1.08
CA ASP A 118 30.20 -6.18 0.18
C ASP A 118 28.88 -5.64 0.74
N VAL A 119 27.74 -5.83 0.04
CA VAL A 119 26.42 -5.32 0.41
C VAL A 119 25.55 -6.45 0.95
N ARG A 120 25.02 -6.27 2.17
CA ARG A 120 24.05 -7.19 2.79
C ARG A 120 22.65 -6.60 2.69
N PHE A 121 21.74 -7.31 2.04
CA PHE A 121 20.37 -6.91 1.82
C PHE A 121 19.41 -7.60 2.80
N VAL A 122 18.34 -6.91 3.19
CA VAL A 122 17.18 -7.49 3.87
C VAL A 122 15.91 -7.16 3.08
N ASN A 123 15.07 -8.16 2.85
CA ASN A 123 13.89 -8.07 2.00
C ASN A 123 12.59 -8.03 2.82
N ARG A 124 11.49 -7.76 2.15
CA ARG A 124 10.15 -8.03 2.64
C ARG A 124 9.76 -9.47 2.34
N GLN A 125 8.85 -10.02 3.12
CA GLN A 125 8.31 -11.35 2.92
C GLN A 125 7.75 -11.56 1.51
N VAL A 126 7.80 -12.80 1.04
CA VAL A 126 7.20 -13.21 -0.23
C VAL A 126 5.69 -12.89 -0.25
N GLY A 127 5.20 -12.40 -1.38
CA GLY A 127 3.80 -12.00 -1.55
C GLY A 127 3.46 -10.60 -1.04
N SER A 128 4.38 -9.89 -0.37
CA SER A 128 4.17 -8.48 -0.08
C SER A 128 4.24 -7.64 -1.37
N GLY A 129 3.39 -6.61 -1.49
CA GLY A 129 3.41 -5.74 -2.67
C GLY A 129 4.75 -5.03 -2.86
N THR A 130 5.46 -4.72 -1.76
CA THR A 130 6.81 -4.13 -1.80
C THR A 130 7.82 -5.07 -2.43
N ARG A 131 7.83 -6.36 -2.03
CA ARG A 131 8.71 -7.36 -2.66
C ARG A 131 8.34 -7.58 -4.13
N MET A 132 7.06 -7.63 -4.44
CA MET A 132 6.60 -7.74 -5.84
C MET A 132 7.10 -6.59 -6.70
N LEU A 133 7.02 -5.35 -6.20
CA LEU A 133 7.56 -4.19 -6.90
C LEU A 133 9.06 -4.30 -7.08
N LEU A 134 9.81 -4.66 -6.05
CA LEU A 134 11.26 -4.88 -6.14
C LEU A 134 11.59 -5.92 -7.21
N GLU A 135 10.91 -7.07 -7.22
CA GLU A 135 11.12 -8.14 -8.20
C GLU A 135 10.83 -7.68 -9.64
N LEU A 136 9.77 -6.87 -9.85
CA LEU A 136 9.50 -6.25 -11.14
C LEU A 136 10.64 -5.32 -11.59
N MET A 137 11.13 -4.48 -10.68
CA MET A 137 12.23 -3.55 -10.96
C MET A 137 13.53 -4.30 -11.25
N LEU A 138 13.86 -5.32 -10.47
CA LEU A 138 15.05 -6.15 -10.72
C LEU A 138 14.98 -6.84 -12.09
N SER A 139 13.81 -7.37 -12.44
CA SER A 139 13.58 -7.98 -13.77
C SER A 139 13.78 -6.99 -14.90
N GLN A 140 13.26 -5.77 -14.75
CA GLN A 140 13.39 -4.74 -15.80
C GLN A 140 14.84 -4.27 -15.99
N PHE A 141 15.60 -4.17 -14.91
CA PHE A 141 17.01 -3.81 -14.96
C PHE A 141 17.94 -5.01 -15.18
N GLU A 142 17.39 -6.19 -15.50
CA GLU A 142 18.12 -7.43 -15.75
C GLU A 142 19.06 -7.82 -14.58
N ILE A 143 18.66 -7.50 -13.35
CA ILE A 143 19.41 -7.85 -12.14
C ILE A 143 18.92 -9.21 -11.63
N ASN A 144 19.83 -10.20 -11.56
CA ASN A 144 19.50 -11.52 -11.04
C ASN A 144 19.40 -11.48 -9.52
N PRO A 145 18.23 -11.78 -8.90
CA PRO A 145 18.09 -11.83 -7.45
C PRO A 145 19.05 -12.76 -6.74
N ALA A 146 19.51 -13.82 -7.39
CA ALA A 146 20.49 -14.76 -6.83
C ALA A 146 21.87 -14.14 -6.58
N THR A 147 22.18 -12.99 -7.19
CA THR A 147 23.41 -12.25 -6.95
C THR A 147 23.35 -11.33 -5.72
N ILE A 148 22.15 -11.12 -5.16
CA ILE A 148 21.92 -10.23 -4.03
C ILE A 148 22.12 -10.99 -2.73
N ASN A 149 23.18 -10.65 -1.99
CA ASN A 149 23.47 -11.27 -0.70
C ASN A 149 22.40 -10.89 0.33
N GLY A 150 21.66 -11.87 0.82
CA GLY A 150 20.56 -11.68 1.80
C GLY A 150 19.19 -11.46 1.16
N PHE A 151 19.00 -11.70 -0.14
CA PHE A 151 17.70 -11.56 -0.81
C PHE A 151 16.60 -12.41 -0.15
N GLU A 152 16.93 -13.56 0.41
CA GLU A 152 16.00 -14.44 1.11
C GLU A 152 15.88 -14.15 2.62
N ASN A 153 16.66 -13.21 3.17
CA ASN A 153 16.46 -12.71 4.53
C ASN A 153 15.27 -11.76 4.52
N THR A 154 14.20 -12.12 5.21
CA THR A 154 12.94 -11.41 5.10
C THR A 154 12.37 -10.91 6.43
N GLU A 155 11.73 -9.75 6.37
CA GLU A 155 11.00 -9.15 7.48
C GLU A 155 9.55 -8.83 7.10
N PHE A 156 8.65 -8.87 8.09
CA PHE A 156 7.21 -8.76 7.88
C PHE A 156 6.72 -7.33 7.61
N THR A 157 7.40 -6.31 8.14
CA THR A 157 6.96 -4.92 8.03
C THR A 157 8.08 -4.01 7.52
N HIS A 158 7.72 -2.84 7.02
CA HIS A 158 8.71 -1.82 6.64
C HIS A 158 9.56 -1.39 7.83
N SER A 159 8.94 -1.27 9.01
CA SER A 159 9.64 -0.91 10.26
C SER A 159 10.63 -1.99 10.69
N ALA A 160 10.28 -3.27 10.51
CA ALA A 160 11.20 -4.38 10.82
C ALA A 160 12.41 -4.39 9.89
N VAL A 161 12.23 -4.15 8.57
CA VAL A 161 13.34 -3.95 7.62
C VAL A 161 14.23 -2.79 8.06
N ALA A 162 13.66 -1.65 8.40
CA ALA A 162 14.43 -0.49 8.85
C ALA A 162 15.18 -0.76 10.16
N ALA A 163 14.55 -1.43 11.14
CA ALA A 163 15.19 -1.83 12.39
C ALA A 163 16.36 -2.79 12.16
N PHE A 164 16.22 -3.72 11.20
CA PHE A 164 17.27 -4.67 10.86
C PHE A 164 18.52 -3.96 10.33
N ILE A 165 18.34 -2.91 9.51
CA ILE A 165 19.44 -2.08 9.00
C ILE A 165 20.04 -1.22 10.13
N ALA A 166 19.18 -0.55 10.90
CA ALA A 166 19.62 0.32 12.00
C ALA A 166 20.43 -0.44 13.07
N SER A 167 20.16 -1.74 13.25
CA SER A 167 20.91 -2.60 14.17
C SER A 167 22.23 -3.14 13.59
N GLY A 168 22.56 -2.84 12.32
CA GLY A 168 23.77 -3.31 11.65
C GLY A 168 23.72 -4.75 11.14
N MET A 169 22.55 -5.40 11.17
CA MET A 169 22.38 -6.77 10.66
C MET A 169 22.30 -6.84 9.13
N ALA A 170 21.96 -5.74 8.47
CA ALA A 170 22.06 -5.55 7.03
C ALA A 170 22.50 -4.12 6.72
N ASP A 171 22.84 -3.87 5.45
CA ASP A 171 23.35 -2.58 4.98
C ASP A 171 22.29 -1.81 4.16
N VAL A 172 21.38 -2.54 3.52
CA VAL A 172 20.36 -1.99 2.65
C VAL A 172 19.07 -2.82 2.67
N GLY A 173 17.93 -2.16 2.53
CA GLY A 173 16.61 -2.78 2.34
C GLY A 173 15.75 -1.94 1.42
N PHE A 174 14.58 -2.45 1.08
CA PHE A 174 13.63 -1.75 0.21
C PHE A 174 12.29 -1.57 0.91
N GLY A 175 11.76 -0.35 0.88
CA GLY A 175 10.47 -0.04 1.53
C GLY A 175 10.05 1.41 1.41
N VAL A 176 9.09 1.82 2.25
CA VAL A 176 8.51 3.17 2.25
C VAL A 176 9.36 4.16 3.07
N GLN A 177 9.46 5.38 2.59
CA GLN A 177 10.28 6.44 3.18
C GLN A 177 9.98 6.70 4.67
N THR A 178 8.71 6.62 5.08
CA THR A 178 8.30 6.80 6.48
C THR A 178 9.06 5.87 7.44
N ALA A 179 9.29 4.62 7.04
CA ALA A 179 10.03 3.68 7.88
C ALA A 179 11.51 4.07 8.01
N ALA A 180 12.14 4.48 6.91
CA ALA A 180 13.52 4.97 6.94
C ALA A 180 13.66 6.17 7.90
N GLU A 181 12.78 7.16 7.79
CA GLU A 181 12.80 8.34 8.64
C GLU A 181 12.66 8.00 10.14
N ARG A 182 11.71 7.11 10.47
CA ARG A 182 11.47 6.70 11.87
C ARG A 182 12.69 6.04 12.52
N PHE A 183 13.51 5.37 11.74
CA PHE A 183 14.74 4.73 12.19
C PHE A 183 16.00 5.55 11.89
N LYS A 184 15.83 6.81 11.45
CA LYS A 184 16.92 7.74 11.13
C LYS A 184 17.90 7.17 10.10
N LEU A 185 17.38 6.44 9.13
CA LEU A 185 18.12 5.93 7.98
C LEU A 185 18.05 6.93 6.83
N ASP A 186 19.05 6.93 5.98
CA ASP A 186 18.98 7.65 4.71
C ASP A 186 18.11 6.87 3.71
N PHE A 187 17.49 7.59 2.79
CA PHE A 187 16.53 7.05 1.85
C PHE A 187 16.85 7.45 0.40
N ILE A 188 16.84 6.46 -0.49
CA ILE A 188 17.07 6.66 -1.92
C ILE A 188 15.75 6.35 -2.63
N PRO A 189 14.99 7.36 -3.12
CA PRO A 189 13.69 7.14 -3.75
C PRO A 189 13.86 6.44 -5.10
N LEU A 190 13.01 5.42 -5.36
CA LEU A 190 13.05 4.65 -6.61
C LEU A 190 11.70 4.55 -7.30
N ALA A 191 10.60 4.48 -6.57
CA ALA A 191 9.28 4.30 -7.15
C ALA A 191 8.21 5.05 -6.37
N ARG A 192 7.17 5.50 -7.07
CA ARG A 192 5.96 6.06 -6.49
C ARG A 192 4.81 5.08 -6.70
N GLU A 193 3.96 4.92 -5.69
CA GLU A 193 2.78 4.06 -5.72
C GLU A 193 1.53 4.86 -5.33
N ARG A 194 0.37 4.36 -5.79
CA ARG A 194 -0.94 4.73 -5.27
C ARG A 194 -1.47 3.62 -4.38
N TYR A 195 -2.03 3.98 -3.25
CA TYR A 195 -2.74 3.07 -2.37
C TYR A 195 -4.25 3.30 -2.51
N PHE A 196 -4.98 2.22 -2.72
CA PHE A 196 -6.43 2.23 -2.89
C PHE A 196 -7.13 1.35 -1.85
N PHE A 197 -8.35 1.73 -1.52
CA PHE A 197 -9.35 0.80 -1.04
C PHE A 197 -10.27 0.41 -2.20
N ALA A 198 -10.29 -0.86 -2.58
CA ALA A 198 -11.31 -1.40 -3.47
C ALA A 198 -12.58 -1.68 -2.69
N VAL A 199 -13.73 -1.44 -3.30
CA VAL A 199 -15.06 -1.57 -2.73
C VAL A 199 -16.06 -2.00 -3.80
N ASN A 200 -17.13 -2.73 -3.43
CA ASN A 200 -18.24 -2.98 -4.32
C ASN A 200 -19.00 -1.68 -4.61
N ALA A 201 -19.29 -1.40 -5.89
CA ALA A 201 -19.95 -0.15 -6.32
C ALA A 201 -21.30 0.07 -5.63
N GLU A 202 -22.08 -1.00 -5.46
CA GLU A 202 -23.39 -0.99 -4.79
C GLU A 202 -23.30 -0.66 -3.29
N SER A 203 -22.14 -0.83 -2.68
CA SER A 203 -21.92 -0.56 -1.25
C SER A 203 -21.61 0.90 -0.96
N LEU A 204 -21.28 1.72 -1.96
CA LEU A 204 -20.88 3.12 -1.76
C LEU A 204 -21.90 3.96 -1.00
N ASP A 205 -23.20 3.68 -1.23
CA ASP A 205 -24.28 4.41 -0.59
C ASP A 205 -24.73 3.87 0.76
N GLN A 206 -24.15 2.76 1.21
CA GLN A 206 -24.43 2.21 2.53
C GLN A 206 -23.88 3.12 3.64
N PRO A 207 -24.57 3.27 4.77
CA PRO A 207 -24.19 4.21 5.83
C PRO A 207 -22.75 4.01 6.33
N GLY A 208 -22.30 2.77 6.55
CA GLY A 208 -20.95 2.47 7.00
C GLY A 208 -19.88 2.85 5.97
N MET A 209 -20.16 2.62 4.68
CA MET A 209 -19.24 2.98 3.61
C MET A 209 -19.17 4.49 3.40
N ARG A 210 -20.29 5.21 3.54
CA ARG A 210 -20.27 6.68 3.55
C ARG A 210 -19.38 7.23 4.66
N GLN A 211 -19.44 6.66 5.87
CA GLN A 211 -18.56 7.05 6.95
C GLN A 211 -17.07 6.76 6.63
N VAL A 212 -16.76 5.64 5.98
CA VAL A 212 -15.39 5.38 5.47
C VAL A 212 -14.94 6.51 4.55
N ILE A 213 -15.78 6.87 3.58
CA ILE A 213 -15.50 7.93 2.60
C ILE A 213 -15.31 9.28 3.30
N ASP A 214 -16.18 9.61 4.27
CA ASP A 214 -16.10 10.85 5.04
C ASP A 214 -14.78 10.92 5.85
N VAL A 215 -14.36 9.84 6.49
CA VAL A 215 -13.06 9.77 7.18
C VAL A 215 -11.92 10.02 6.21
N VAL A 216 -11.88 9.32 5.08
CA VAL A 216 -10.81 9.47 4.08
C VAL A 216 -10.79 10.89 3.48
N ARG A 217 -11.94 11.52 3.30
CA ARG A 217 -12.06 12.88 2.77
C ARG A 217 -11.82 13.98 3.80
N SER A 218 -11.76 13.65 5.08
CA SER A 218 -11.57 14.65 6.13
C SER A 218 -10.22 15.37 6.02
N ASN A 219 -10.19 16.65 6.38
CA ASN A 219 -8.95 17.41 6.45
C ASN A 219 -7.99 16.77 7.46
N SER A 220 -8.50 16.28 8.59
CA SER A 220 -7.71 15.61 9.60
C SER A 220 -6.95 14.40 9.05
N PHE A 221 -7.60 13.58 8.20
CA PHE A 221 -6.93 12.45 7.57
C PHE A 221 -5.88 12.89 6.54
N ARG A 222 -6.22 13.84 5.67
CA ARG A 222 -5.29 14.37 4.66
C ARG A 222 -4.06 15.00 5.30
N ASP A 223 -4.25 15.82 6.33
CA ASP A 223 -3.15 16.46 7.05
C ASP A 223 -2.25 15.42 7.73
N ALA A 224 -2.84 14.41 8.37
CA ALA A 224 -2.08 13.33 8.99
C ALA A 224 -1.30 12.48 7.97
N VAL A 225 -1.84 12.26 6.77
CA VAL A 225 -1.13 11.57 5.67
C VAL A 225 0.02 12.44 5.15
N HIS A 226 -0.18 13.75 4.97
CA HIS A 226 0.88 14.66 4.52
C HIS A 226 2.06 14.77 5.49
N GLN A 227 1.83 14.50 6.78
CA GLN A 227 2.90 14.46 7.78
C GLN A 227 3.75 13.19 7.74
N LEU A 228 3.32 12.16 7.01
CA LEU A 228 4.10 10.94 6.83
C LEU A 228 5.14 11.16 5.73
N ALA A 229 6.42 10.94 6.04
CA ALA A 229 7.49 11.10 5.07
C ALA A 229 7.26 10.23 3.83
N GLY A 230 7.33 10.84 2.65
CA GLY A 230 7.12 10.18 1.37
C GLY A 230 5.66 9.85 1.03
N TYR A 231 4.69 10.35 1.81
CA TYR A 231 3.26 10.27 1.48
C TYR A 231 2.74 11.59 0.93
N ASP A 232 1.72 11.49 0.08
CA ASP A 232 1.03 12.62 -0.52
C ASP A 232 -0.47 12.34 -0.60
N ALA A 233 -1.27 13.26 -0.08
CA ALA A 233 -2.73 13.16 0.02
C ALA A 233 -3.47 13.98 -1.06
N THR A 234 -2.82 14.35 -2.17
CA THR A 234 -3.39 15.25 -3.19
C THR A 234 -4.74 14.75 -3.70
N ASP A 235 -4.85 13.47 -4.06
CA ASP A 235 -6.07 12.86 -4.62
C ASP A 235 -6.84 12.02 -3.59
N THR A 236 -6.53 12.18 -2.31
CA THR A 236 -7.13 11.38 -1.23
C THR A 236 -8.64 11.61 -1.16
N GLY A 237 -9.40 10.50 -1.18
CA GLY A 237 -10.85 10.50 -1.16
C GLY A 237 -11.51 10.55 -2.53
N GLU A 238 -10.76 10.58 -3.62
CA GLU A 238 -11.33 10.38 -4.95
C GLU A 238 -11.84 8.95 -5.11
N ILE A 239 -13.03 8.84 -5.72
CA ILE A 239 -13.65 7.55 -6.05
C ILE A 239 -13.56 7.37 -7.56
N LEU A 240 -12.83 6.35 -7.97
CA LEU A 240 -12.47 6.10 -9.36
C LEU A 240 -13.06 4.78 -9.86
N THR A 241 -13.39 4.74 -11.14
CA THR A 241 -13.54 3.47 -11.87
C THR A 241 -12.16 2.86 -12.11
N LEU A 242 -12.10 1.59 -12.45
CA LEU A 242 -10.82 0.94 -12.79
C LEU A 242 -10.14 1.60 -13.99
N SER A 243 -10.93 2.04 -14.99
CA SER A 243 -10.41 2.72 -16.17
C SER A 243 -9.89 4.13 -15.89
N GLN A 244 -10.43 4.82 -14.89
CA GLN A 244 -9.91 6.12 -14.44
C GLN A 244 -8.64 5.97 -13.60
N ALA A 245 -8.58 4.92 -12.79
CA ALA A 245 -7.44 4.67 -11.92
C ALA A 245 -6.21 4.15 -12.69
N PHE A 246 -6.45 3.27 -13.64
CA PHE A 246 -5.40 2.65 -14.44
C PHE A 246 -5.55 3.14 -15.86
N ASN A 247 -4.63 3.96 -16.35
CA ASN A 247 -4.63 4.42 -17.72
C ASN A 247 -4.73 3.19 -18.62
N ALA A 248 -5.88 2.98 -19.26
CA ALA A 248 -6.09 1.89 -20.18
C ALA A 248 -5.02 1.98 -21.26
N ALA A 249 -4.05 1.07 -21.24
CA ALA A 249 -3.20 0.87 -22.40
C ALA A 249 -4.14 0.68 -23.61
N PRO A 250 -3.90 1.32 -24.77
CA PRO A 250 -4.76 1.18 -25.91
C PRO A 250 -4.89 -0.31 -26.21
N ARG A 251 -6.13 -0.83 -26.14
CA ARG A 251 -6.41 -2.20 -26.57
C ARG A 251 -5.88 -2.30 -27.98
N LYS A 252 -4.86 -3.11 -28.22
CA LYS A 252 -4.52 -3.53 -29.58
C LYS A 252 -5.81 -4.15 -30.12
N GLN A 253 -6.44 -3.45 -31.05
CA GLN A 253 -7.51 -4.04 -31.83
C GLN A 253 -6.89 -5.24 -32.52
N ALA A 254 -7.41 -6.42 -32.22
CA ALA A 254 -7.10 -7.62 -32.99
C ALA A 254 -7.56 -7.36 -34.43
N ALA A 255 -6.61 -7.41 -35.35
CA ALA A 255 -6.86 -7.39 -36.77
C ALA A 255 -7.41 -8.75 -37.21
#